data_da775c581715c5135939a3354d8fa764
#
_entry.id   da775c581715c5135939a3354d8fa764
#
_cell.length_a   1.000
_cell.length_b   1.000
_cell.length_c   1.000
_cell.angle_alpha   90.00
_cell.angle_beta   90.00
_cell.angle_gamma   90.00
#
_symmetry.space_group_name_H-M   'P 1'
#
loop_
_entity.id
_entity.type
_entity.pdbx_description
1 polymer ?
#
loop_
_entity_poly.entity_id
_entity_poly.type
_entity_poly.pdbx_seq_one_letter_code
_entity_poly.pdbx_strand_id
1 'polypeptide(L)'
;MRKDRRSKRDDWSYARDYRILQIVCGLAMLLLMSCGKEENVISLTTPETAELYSVTNQTAEIKFKTDESWKATCAANWVTFSPKSGKAGENVITIATTSTNRTKKPRMAQLTIESGGTTKNVNIKQRDEYAYFDLDEWVIDEGGAARILTFRTNLKDEDLLLLVTEGLDEWVKLEPVNNTRSRTDYTGETKMLYVGRNSTPYPREGAFFLAMKDNQGNLMGLDTLWLHQDPYSSSVSADFSQDGKVKLLNEAKTGKGIPFVLMGDGFIDQDIDSDYYDEVMNQTMENLFSEEPIKSLRDYFNVYQVTAVSARNRFDGASTAFRTVPDHKTTGISVDANRVMDYVKKVEGIDSIHALAVVILNTNLNKGVTYMIRDRKQSDYNYAIALCPVINSLENETFRQVLTHEAIGHGFAKLADEYVRSTEGSATDADIKRLKEMHEKWSWYLNIDSEKDSTKVLWSRFIYDDEFANEKIGTYEGGYTFFKGVYRPSEGSMMNQNDSPFNAPSRQIIYNKVMQLGLDKQPSYEEFVEFDRQHKPENWPLKARTRQTGWDTPWRPAPPRVIWR
;
A
#
# COMPACT_ATOMS: atom_id res chain seq x y z
N MET A 1 -73.62 -7.07 -7.33
CA MET A 1 -74.55 -8.03 -6.68
C MET A 1 -74.23 -8.01 -5.23
N ARG A 2 -75.11 -7.37 -4.52
CA ARG A 2 -76.00 -7.82 -3.43
C ARG A 2 -75.23 -8.29 -2.20
N LYS A 3 -75.31 -7.50 -1.17
CA LYS A 3 -76.32 -7.21 -0.14
C LYS A 3 -75.90 -7.91 1.15
N ASP A 4 -75.68 -7.18 2.20
CA ASP A 4 -76.66 -6.62 3.15
C ASP A 4 -76.89 -7.52 4.35
N ARG A 5 -76.78 -7.08 5.51
CA ARG A 5 -77.62 -6.53 6.55
C ARG A 5 -77.24 -7.05 7.94
N ARG A 6 -77.01 -6.14 8.89
CA ARG A 6 -77.92 -5.78 10.05
C ARG A 6 -78.25 -6.94 11.01
N SER A 7 -78.23 -6.78 12.31
CA SER A 7 -78.82 -5.78 13.23
C SER A 7 -78.52 -6.20 14.69
N LYS A 8 -78.20 -5.25 15.55
CA LYS A 8 -79.11 -4.63 16.55
C LYS A 8 -79.42 -5.43 17.82
N ARG A 9 -79.12 -4.76 18.95
CA ARG A 9 -79.91 -4.59 20.21
C ARG A 9 -79.88 -5.78 21.20
N ASP A 10 -79.89 -5.58 22.50
CA ASP A 10 -80.43 -4.63 23.47
C ASP A 10 -79.75 -4.86 24.82
N ASP A 11 -79.30 -3.87 25.51
CA ASP A 11 -79.94 -3.08 26.58
C ASP A 11 -80.55 -3.82 27.79
N TRP A 12 -80.38 -3.19 28.96
CA TRP A 12 -81.01 -3.26 30.27
C TRP A 12 -80.31 -4.15 31.35
N SER A 13 -79.68 -3.47 32.26
CA SER A 13 -80.06 -2.82 33.54
C SER A 13 -79.76 -3.70 34.76
N TYR A 14 -79.14 -3.17 35.79
CA TYR A 14 -79.77 -2.83 37.06
C TYR A 14 -78.75 -2.12 37.99
N ALA A 15 -79.17 -0.95 38.38
CA ALA A 15 -78.69 -0.26 39.57
C ALA A 15 -79.22 -0.99 40.82
N ARG A 16 -78.32 -1.27 41.79
CA ARG A 16 -78.48 -1.25 43.22
C ARG A 16 -77.27 -1.88 43.89
N ASP A 17 -76.51 -1.00 44.50
CA ASP A 17 -76.08 -1.10 45.90
C ASP A 17 -74.96 -0.08 46.18
N TYR A 18 -75.35 1.16 46.11
CA TYR A 18 -74.67 2.25 46.75
C TYR A 18 -75.19 2.38 48.18
N ARG A 19 -74.56 1.69 49.16
CA ARG A 19 -74.62 2.13 50.58
C ARG A 19 -73.82 1.29 51.60
N ILE A 20 -72.93 0.39 51.16
CA ILE A 20 -72.06 -0.36 52.12
C ILE A 20 -70.59 -0.16 51.88
N LEU A 21 -70.22 0.70 50.91
CA LEU A 21 -68.82 0.92 50.55
C LEU A 21 -68.23 2.25 51.09
N GLN A 22 -68.94 2.95 51.97
CA GLN A 22 -68.44 4.21 52.56
C GLN A 22 -67.87 4.13 53.97
N ILE A 23 -67.88 2.95 54.62
CA ILE A 23 -67.36 2.79 56.00
C ILE A 23 -66.04 1.95 56.00
N VAL A 24 -65.67 1.26 54.94
CA VAL A 24 -64.42 0.50 54.87
C VAL A 24 -63.30 1.28 54.21
N CYS A 25 -63.60 2.35 53.46
CA CYS A 25 -62.57 3.23 52.86
C CYS A 25 -62.02 4.32 53.82
N GLY A 26 -62.64 4.52 54.99
CA GLY A 26 -62.21 5.53 55.95
C GLY A 26 -61.19 5.04 56.99
N LEU A 27 -60.89 3.73 57.11
CA LEU A 27 -59.84 3.20 57.98
C LEU A 27 -58.63 2.58 57.26
N ALA A 28 -58.64 2.52 55.93
CA ALA A 28 -57.48 2.09 55.14
C ALA A 28 -56.63 3.28 54.62
N MET A 29 -57.06 4.52 54.91
CA MET A 29 -56.31 5.71 54.50
C MET A 29 -55.37 6.29 55.60
N LEU A 30 -55.19 5.57 56.73
CA LEU A 30 -54.34 6.03 57.84
C LEU A 30 -53.17 5.11 58.18
N LEU A 31 -52.82 4.17 57.30
CA LEU A 31 -51.67 3.27 57.50
C LEU A 31 -50.83 3.02 56.25
N LEU A 32 -50.80 3.96 55.31
CA LEU A 32 -49.81 4.03 54.20
C LEU A 32 -49.14 5.41 54.17
N MET A 33 -48.71 5.97 55.29
CA MET A 33 -47.48 6.75 55.33
C MET A 33 -46.33 5.74 55.43
N SER A 34 -46.19 4.89 54.38
CA SER A 34 -44.95 4.26 54.07
C SER A 34 -44.00 5.40 53.69
N CYS A 35 -42.96 5.54 54.44
CA CYS A 35 -41.79 6.32 54.15
C CYS A 35 -41.35 5.94 52.72
N GLY A 36 -41.85 6.63 51.70
CA GLY A 36 -41.31 6.56 50.36
C GLY A 36 -39.89 7.13 50.48
N LYS A 37 -38.90 6.24 50.49
CA LYS A 37 -37.56 6.69 50.07
C LYS A 37 -37.79 7.38 48.75
N GLU A 38 -37.56 8.70 48.70
CA GLU A 38 -37.44 9.40 47.42
C GLU A 38 -36.43 8.58 46.63
N GLU A 39 -36.88 7.97 45.50
CA GLU A 39 -35.94 7.27 44.62
C GLU A 39 -34.96 8.31 44.15
N ASN A 40 -33.68 8.11 44.48
CA ASN A 40 -32.61 8.93 43.98
C ASN A 40 -32.68 8.98 42.46
N VAL A 41 -32.99 10.14 41.90
CA VAL A 41 -33.16 10.31 40.47
C VAL A 41 -31.91 10.95 39.87
N ILE A 42 -31.25 10.22 38.95
CA ILE A 42 -30.22 10.81 38.10
C ILE A 42 -30.97 11.41 36.89
N SER A 43 -31.07 12.74 36.87
CA SER A 43 -31.73 13.47 35.79
C SER A 43 -30.73 14.04 34.80
N LEU A 44 -30.76 13.56 33.55
CA LEU A 44 -29.95 14.13 32.49
C LEU A 44 -30.59 15.42 31.95
N THR A 45 -29.78 16.45 31.76
CA THR A 45 -30.15 17.70 31.10
C THR A 45 -29.58 17.79 29.67
N THR A 46 -28.75 16.83 29.29
CA THR A 46 -28.26 16.59 27.93
C THR A 46 -28.91 15.34 27.35
N PRO A 47 -28.86 15.14 26.01
CA PRO A 47 -29.34 13.91 25.38
C PRO A 47 -28.68 12.64 25.94
N GLU A 48 -29.39 11.51 25.95
CA GLU A 48 -28.88 10.21 26.37
C GLU A 48 -27.77 9.64 25.47
N THR A 49 -27.53 10.28 24.33
CA THR A 49 -26.45 9.93 23.42
C THR A 49 -25.63 11.17 23.11
N ALA A 50 -24.34 11.11 23.40
CA ALA A 50 -23.37 12.10 22.98
C ALA A 50 -22.72 11.64 21.69
N GLU A 51 -22.86 12.42 20.61
CA GLU A 51 -22.17 12.16 19.34
C GLU A 51 -20.90 12.99 19.23
N LEU A 52 -19.83 12.34 18.80
CA LEU A 52 -18.52 12.90 18.59
C LEU A 52 -18.05 12.57 17.16
N TYR A 53 -17.33 13.48 16.53
CA TYR A 53 -16.74 13.20 15.23
C TYR A 53 -15.69 12.09 15.31
N SER A 54 -15.32 11.55 14.16
CA SER A 54 -14.42 10.40 14.06
C SER A 54 -12.98 10.67 14.53
N VAL A 55 -12.56 11.92 14.59
CA VAL A 55 -11.17 12.30 14.94
C VAL A 55 -10.91 12.28 16.43
N THR A 56 -9.63 12.29 16.81
CA THR A 56 -9.19 12.39 18.21
C THR A 56 -9.48 13.78 18.82
N ASN A 57 -9.44 13.87 20.16
CA ASN A 57 -9.63 15.10 20.92
C ASN A 57 -11.00 15.78 20.73
N GLN A 58 -11.99 15.05 20.23
CA GLN A 58 -13.36 15.55 20.22
C GLN A 58 -13.94 15.50 21.62
N THR A 59 -14.63 16.55 22.03
CA THR A 59 -15.21 16.68 23.36
C THR A 59 -16.72 16.86 23.33
N ALA A 60 -17.39 16.39 24.38
CA ALA A 60 -18.79 16.71 24.65
C ALA A 60 -19.02 16.77 26.16
N GLU A 61 -20.03 17.53 26.56
CA GLU A 61 -20.43 17.68 27.94
C GLU A 61 -21.70 16.87 28.22
N ILE A 62 -21.67 16.11 29.30
CA ILE A 62 -22.82 15.39 29.88
C ILE A 62 -23.24 16.15 31.12
N LYS A 63 -24.39 16.80 31.06
CA LYS A 63 -24.96 17.58 32.17
C LYS A 63 -26.07 16.79 32.84
N PHE A 64 -26.01 16.71 34.15
CA PHE A 64 -26.98 15.92 34.92
C PHE A 64 -27.09 16.47 36.36
N LYS A 65 -28.16 16.10 37.01
CA LYS A 65 -28.42 16.39 38.42
C LYS A 65 -28.58 15.11 39.22
N THR A 66 -28.02 15.09 40.42
CA THR A 66 -28.14 14.00 41.38
C THR A 66 -28.47 14.51 42.77
N ASP A 67 -29.17 13.71 43.56
CA ASP A 67 -29.53 14.05 44.95
C ASP A 67 -28.50 13.58 45.97
N GLU A 68 -27.56 12.71 45.56
CA GLU A 68 -26.45 12.24 46.37
C GLU A 68 -25.14 12.33 45.59
N SER A 69 -24.02 11.99 46.29
CA SER A 69 -22.74 11.87 45.63
C SER A 69 -22.75 10.81 44.54
N TRP A 70 -22.00 11.03 43.47
CA TRP A 70 -22.00 10.17 42.30
C TRP A 70 -20.59 9.74 41.92
N LYS A 71 -20.50 8.65 41.15
CA LYS A 71 -19.31 8.21 40.43
C LYS A 71 -19.67 7.81 39.03
N ALA A 72 -18.71 7.91 38.11
CA ALA A 72 -18.89 7.51 36.73
C ALA A 72 -17.81 6.52 36.29
N THR A 73 -18.17 5.60 35.39
CA THR A 73 -17.28 4.59 34.81
C THR A 73 -17.53 4.46 33.31
N CYS A 74 -16.48 4.16 32.55
CA CYS A 74 -16.55 3.80 31.13
C CYS A 74 -15.43 2.80 30.84
N ALA A 75 -15.77 1.68 30.21
CA ALA A 75 -14.84 0.60 29.92
C ALA A 75 -14.07 0.80 28.59
N ALA A 76 -14.50 1.75 27.75
CA ALA A 76 -13.89 1.96 26.45
C ALA A 76 -12.53 2.67 26.58
N ASN A 77 -11.49 2.12 25.95
CA ASN A 77 -10.14 2.66 25.98
C ASN A 77 -9.93 3.86 25.04
N TRP A 78 -10.89 4.15 24.17
CA TRP A 78 -10.87 5.27 23.24
C TRP A 78 -11.60 6.52 23.75
N VAL A 79 -12.12 6.47 24.97
CA VAL A 79 -12.81 7.56 25.66
C VAL A 79 -12.12 7.85 26.98
N THR A 80 -11.85 9.12 27.24
CA THR A 80 -11.55 9.64 28.58
C THR A 80 -12.66 10.53 29.04
N PHE A 81 -12.80 10.71 30.36
CA PHE A 81 -13.78 11.61 30.92
C PHE A 81 -13.34 12.15 32.29
N SER A 82 -13.81 13.35 32.60
CA SER A 82 -13.52 14.04 33.85
C SER A 82 -14.65 15.01 34.19
N PRO A 83 -15.01 15.15 35.49
CA PRO A 83 -14.52 14.39 36.67
C PRO A 83 -15.10 12.96 36.69
N LYS A 84 -14.48 12.06 37.47
CA LYS A 84 -14.95 10.67 37.65
C LYS A 84 -15.94 10.49 38.79
N SER A 85 -16.08 11.49 39.65
CA SER A 85 -17.02 11.52 40.77
C SER A 85 -17.29 12.95 41.21
N GLY A 86 -18.38 13.16 41.92
CA GLY A 86 -18.76 14.47 42.45
C GLY A 86 -19.81 14.39 43.58
N LYS A 87 -20.27 15.55 44.01
CA LYS A 87 -21.28 15.72 45.07
C LYS A 87 -22.69 15.82 44.43
N ALA A 88 -23.72 15.71 45.27
CA ALA A 88 -25.09 16.04 44.94
C ALA A 88 -25.22 17.45 44.31
N GLY A 89 -26.21 17.65 43.45
CA GLY A 89 -26.49 18.89 42.73
C GLY A 89 -26.33 18.75 41.20
N GLU A 90 -26.19 19.89 40.57
CA GLU A 90 -25.92 19.96 39.12
C GLU A 90 -24.46 19.64 38.85
N ASN A 91 -24.21 18.78 37.90
CA ASN A 91 -22.89 18.25 37.56
C ASN A 91 -22.67 18.23 36.06
N VAL A 92 -21.40 18.30 35.67
CA VAL A 92 -20.94 18.19 34.28
C VAL A 92 -19.79 17.20 34.22
N ILE A 93 -19.87 16.25 33.30
CA ILE A 93 -18.76 15.40 32.90
C ILE A 93 -18.37 15.79 31.49
N THR A 94 -17.12 16.14 31.27
CA THR A 94 -16.56 16.32 29.94
C THR A 94 -15.98 14.98 29.47
N ILE A 95 -16.45 14.46 28.36
CA ILE A 95 -15.90 13.30 27.69
C ILE A 95 -14.98 13.75 26.55
N ALA A 96 -13.95 12.97 26.25
CA ALA A 96 -13.04 13.23 25.13
C ALA A 96 -12.62 11.93 24.44
N THR A 97 -12.48 11.98 23.11
CA THR A 97 -11.92 10.87 22.33
C THR A 97 -10.39 10.86 22.39
N THR A 98 -9.79 9.69 22.58
CA THR A 98 -8.32 9.52 22.63
C THR A 98 -7.71 8.99 21.34
N SER A 99 -8.54 8.58 20.38
CA SER A 99 -8.09 8.06 19.08
C SER A 99 -9.12 8.29 18.00
N THR A 100 -8.64 8.47 16.77
CA THR A 100 -9.46 8.53 15.56
C THR A 100 -10.14 7.19 15.31
N ASN A 101 -11.41 7.22 14.91
CA ASN A 101 -12.14 6.02 14.51
C ASN A 101 -11.84 5.67 13.06
N ARG A 102 -10.96 4.69 12.84
CA ARG A 102 -10.60 4.18 11.51
C ARG A 102 -11.34 2.88 11.13
N THR A 103 -12.39 2.50 11.87
CA THR A 103 -13.07 1.21 11.66
C THR A 103 -14.08 1.20 10.53
N LYS A 104 -14.34 2.35 9.89
CA LYS A 104 -15.37 2.54 8.85
C LYS A 104 -16.79 2.24 9.31
N LYS A 105 -17.01 2.24 10.62
CA LYS A 105 -18.32 2.09 11.28
C LYS A 105 -18.32 2.93 12.54
N PRO A 106 -19.48 3.51 12.94
CA PRO A 106 -19.59 4.19 14.21
C PRO A 106 -19.20 3.23 15.34
N ARG A 107 -18.43 3.70 16.30
CA ARG A 107 -18.14 2.92 17.51
C ARG A 107 -18.89 3.48 18.71
N MET A 108 -19.31 2.58 19.56
CA MET A 108 -20.17 2.89 20.70
C MET A 108 -19.43 2.60 22.01
N ALA A 109 -19.66 3.46 22.99
CA ALA A 109 -19.27 3.25 24.37
C ALA A 109 -20.43 3.64 25.28
N GLN A 110 -20.35 3.23 26.54
CA GLN A 110 -21.33 3.57 27.55
C GLN A 110 -20.64 4.17 28.76
N LEU A 111 -21.04 5.39 29.11
CA LEU A 111 -20.69 6.03 30.37
C LEU A 111 -21.81 5.71 31.38
N THR A 112 -21.48 5.03 32.46
CA THR A 112 -22.41 4.70 33.55
C THR A 112 -22.20 5.65 34.70
N ILE A 113 -23.23 6.36 35.11
CA ILE A 113 -23.26 7.25 36.27
C ILE A 113 -24.04 6.54 37.38
N GLU A 114 -23.48 6.41 38.56
CA GLU A 114 -24.09 5.79 39.73
C GLU A 114 -24.21 6.83 40.85
N SER A 115 -25.40 6.90 41.49
CA SER A 115 -25.69 7.77 42.64
C SER A 115 -26.78 7.14 43.48
N GLY A 116 -26.55 7.03 44.81
CA GLY A 116 -27.58 6.54 45.75
C GLY A 116 -28.18 5.17 45.45
N GLY A 117 -27.41 4.28 44.79
CA GLY A 117 -27.89 2.95 44.38
C GLY A 117 -28.64 2.93 43.05
N THR A 118 -28.81 4.08 42.39
CA THR A 118 -29.40 4.20 41.06
C THR A 118 -28.32 4.36 40.01
N THR A 119 -28.53 3.85 38.81
CA THR A 119 -27.59 3.98 37.68
C THR A 119 -28.28 4.65 36.50
N LYS A 120 -27.56 5.51 35.80
CA LYS A 120 -27.96 6.10 34.51
C LYS A 120 -26.85 5.90 33.48
N ASN A 121 -27.23 5.38 32.33
CA ASN A 121 -26.33 5.13 31.22
C ASN A 121 -26.45 6.24 30.17
N VAL A 122 -25.32 6.73 29.71
CA VAL A 122 -25.22 7.66 28.59
C VAL A 122 -24.42 6.99 27.49
N ASN A 123 -25.00 6.90 26.30
CA ASN A 123 -24.32 6.34 25.15
C ASN A 123 -23.35 7.37 24.56
N ILE A 124 -22.16 6.93 24.22
CA ILE A 124 -21.16 7.73 23.53
C ILE A 124 -20.98 7.12 22.15
N LYS A 125 -21.31 7.87 21.12
CA LYS A 125 -21.15 7.46 19.72
C LYS A 125 -20.06 8.27 19.09
N GLN A 126 -18.97 7.61 18.66
CA GLN A 126 -18.00 8.25 17.77
C GLN A 126 -18.34 7.88 16.32
N ARG A 127 -18.50 8.89 15.50
CA ARG A 127 -18.88 8.77 14.08
C ARG A 127 -17.80 8.06 13.30
N ASP A 128 -18.03 7.80 12.04
CA ASP A 128 -17.19 6.99 11.17
C ASP A 128 -16.72 7.73 9.93
N GLU A 129 -16.76 9.06 9.94
CA GLU A 129 -16.15 9.85 8.87
C GLU A 129 -14.65 9.57 8.84
N TYR A 130 -14.15 9.29 7.66
CA TYR A 130 -12.72 9.17 7.44
C TYR A 130 -12.31 9.76 6.10
N ALA A 131 -11.12 10.32 6.08
CA ALA A 131 -10.34 10.56 4.88
C ALA A 131 -8.88 10.38 5.26
N TYR A 132 -8.12 9.63 4.46
CA TYR A 132 -6.69 9.43 4.69
C TYR A 132 -5.97 9.21 3.37
N PHE A 133 -4.74 9.72 3.29
CA PHE A 133 -3.83 9.45 2.19
C PHE A 133 -3.31 8.02 2.25
N ASP A 134 -2.89 7.48 1.11
CA ASP A 134 -2.23 6.17 1.08
C ASP A 134 -0.76 6.25 1.56
N LEU A 135 -0.24 7.46 1.79
CA LEU A 135 1.07 7.75 2.38
C LEU A 135 0.98 8.88 3.39
N ASP A 136 1.80 8.82 4.42
CA ASP A 136 1.98 9.90 5.39
C ASP A 136 3.05 10.92 4.92
N GLU A 137 4.04 10.46 4.13
CA GLU A 137 5.18 11.26 3.69
C GLU A 137 5.64 10.85 2.29
N TRP A 138 6.11 11.82 1.51
CA TRP A 138 6.77 11.60 0.24
C TRP A 138 8.07 12.40 0.14
N VAL A 139 9.20 11.68 0.14
CA VAL A 139 10.53 12.24 -0.08
C VAL A 139 10.82 12.24 -1.59
N ILE A 140 11.30 13.35 -2.09
CA ILE A 140 11.47 13.65 -3.52
C ILE A 140 12.87 14.22 -3.72
N ASP A 141 13.56 13.76 -4.74
CA ASP A 141 14.87 14.35 -5.10
C ASP A 141 14.73 15.77 -5.70
N GLU A 142 15.87 16.44 -5.91
CA GLU A 142 15.89 17.77 -6.49
C GLU A 142 15.30 17.83 -7.91
N GLY A 143 15.32 16.72 -8.64
CA GLY A 143 14.79 16.64 -10.01
C GLY A 143 13.29 16.79 -10.09
N GLY A 144 12.61 16.55 -8.97
CA GLY A 144 11.16 16.52 -8.88
C GLY A 144 10.56 15.19 -9.34
N ALA A 145 9.27 15.04 -9.20
CA ALA A 145 8.56 13.80 -9.51
C ALA A 145 7.10 14.06 -9.85
N ALA A 146 6.42 13.02 -10.34
CA ALA A 146 4.98 13.03 -10.51
C ALA A 146 4.37 11.73 -9.97
N ARG A 147 3.18 11.85 -9.35
CA ARG A 147 2.41 10.72 -8.89
C ARG A 147 0.92 11.02 -8.86
N ILE A 148 0.11 9.99 -8.86
CA ILE A 148 -1.31 10.14 -8.59
C ILE A 148 -1.50 10.41 -7.10
N LEU A 149 -2.19 11.49 -6.75
CA LEU A 149 -2.63 11.77 -5.39
C LEU A 149 -3.82 10.88 -5.08
N THR A 150 -3.61 9.91 -4.19
CA THR A 150 -4.63 8.96 -3.79
C THR A 150 -4.99 9.14 -2.32
N PHE A 151 -6.27 9.09 -2.03
CA PHE A 151 -6.81 9.08 -0.67
C PHE A 151 -8.11 8.29 -0.62
N ARG A 152 -8.50 7.86 0.56
CA ARG A 152 -9.74 7.12 0.81
C ARG A 152 -10.62 7.89 1.74
N THR A 153 -11.92 7.93 1.43
CA THR A 153 -12.89 8.64 2.24
C THR A 153 -14.28 8.01 2.12
N ASN A 154 -15.12 8.20 3.14
CA ASN A 154 -16.57 7.98 3.09
C ASN A 154 -17.34 9.30 3.08
N LEU A 155 -16.65 10.41 3.03
CA LEU A 155 -17.27 11.72 2.89
C LEU A 155 -17.72 11.94 1.45
N LYS A 156 -18.73 12.79 1.27
CA LYS A 156 -19.10 13.30 -0.04
C LYS A 156 -18.09 14.35 -0.50
N ASP A 157 -17.97 14.53 -1.80
CA ASP A 157 -17.04 15.50 -2.39
C ASP A 157 -17.27 16.93 -1.87
N GLU A 158 -18.53 17.31 -1.58
CA GLU A 158 -18.91 18.61 -1.03
C GLU A 158 -18.48 18.83 0.43
N ASP A 159 -18.25 17.74 1.17
CA ASP A 159 -17.88 17.77 2.59
C ASP A 159 -16.36 17.62 2.81
N LEU A 160 -15.63 17.14 1.79
CA LEU A 160 -14.20 16.91 1.86
C LEU A 160 -13.42 18.11 1.32
N LEU A 161 -12.47 18.58 2.08
CA LEU A 161 -11.57 19.67 1.71
C LEU A 161 -10.16 19.16 1.55
N LEU A 162 -9.54 19.46 0.41
CA LEU A 162 -8.11 19.28 0.19
C LEU A 162 -7.44 20.64 0.32
N LEU A 163 -6.68 20.83 1.39
CA LEU A 163 -5.95 22.05 1.70
C LEU A 163 -4.45 21.83 1.50
N VAL A 164 -3.70 22.90 1.32
CA VAL A 164 -2.25 22.87 1.13
C VAL A 164 -1.56 23.89 2.02
N THR A 165 -0.27 23.66 2.32
CA THR A 165 0.57 24.70 2.95
C THR A 165 0.72 25.89 2.02
N GLU A 166 0.88 27.06 2.60
CA GLU A 166 1.14 28.31 1.87
C GLU A 166 2.44 28.17 1.04
N GLY A 167 2.41 28.64 -0.21
CA GLY A 167 3.53 28.59 -1.14
C GLY A 167 3.78 27.22 -1.77
N LEU A 168 2.99 26.19 -1.46
CA LEU A 168 3.15 24.87 -2.08
C LEU A 168 2.91 24.91 -3.59
N ASP A 169 2.00 25.75 -4.06
CA ASP A 169 1.63 25.94 -5.46
C ASP A 169 2.74 26.55 -6.33
N GLU A 170 3.79 27.09 -5.72
CA GLU A 170 4.97 27.59 -6.45
C GLU A 170 5.79 26.45 -7.08
N TRP A 171 5.77 25.25 -6.48
CA TRP A 171 6.60 24.12 -6.91
C TRP A 171 5.84 22.79 -7.03
N VAL A 172 4.55 22.78 -6.68
CA VAL A 172 3.66 21.62 -6.79
C VAL A 172 2.44 21.99 -7.61
N LYS A 173 2.06 21.16 -8.57
CA LYS A 173 0.85 21.32 -9.37
C LYS A 173 -0.04 20.11 -9.23
N LEU A 174 -1.35 20.36 -9.13
CA LEU A 174 -2.38 19.34 -9.20
C LEU A 174 -3.12 19.47 -10.53
N GLU A 175 -3.13 18.42 -11.32
CA GLU A 175 -3.87 18.36 -12.59
C GLU A 175 -4.93 17.25 -12.53
N PRO A 176 -6.14 17.47 -13.07
CA PRO A 176 -7.14 16.40 -13.19
C PRO A 176 -6.61 15.25 -14.05
N VAL A 177 -6.85 14.03 -13.64
CA VAL A 177 -6.56 12.85 -14.49
C VAL A 177 -7.77 12.62 -15.41
N ASN A 178 -7.62 12.94 -16.69
CA ASN A 178 -8.65 12.73 -17.70
C ASN A 178 -8.80 11.24 -18.02
N ASN A 179 -9.40 10.46 -17.14
CA ASN A 179 -9.92 9.11 -17.40
C ASN A 179 -10.34 8.41 -16.10
N THR A 180 -11.20 9.03 -15.33
CA THR A 180 -11.76 8.38 -14.15
C THR A 180 -12.94 7.50 -14.56
N ARG A 181 -12.72 6.21 -14.71
CA ARG A 181 -13.79 5.25 -14.45
C ARG A 181 -13.98 5.24 -12.95
N SER A 182 -15.10 5.82 -12.52
CA SER A 182 -15.55 5.82 -11.12
C SER A 182 -15.42 4.41 -10.53
N ARG A 183 -14.58 4.25 -9.53
CA ARG A 183 -14.54 3.09 -8.66
C ARG A 183 -15.43 3.36 -7.46
N THR A 184 -16.16 2.35 -7.03
CA THR A 184 -17.10 2.38 -5.92
C THR A 184 -16.47 2.71 -4.55
N ASP A 185 -15.14 2.85 -4.47
CA ASP A 185 -14.39 3.06 -3.22
C ASP A 185 -13.68 4.43 -3.17
N TYR A 186 -13.80 5.25 -4.22
CA TYR A 186 -13.23 6.60 -4.28
C TYR A 186 -14.34 7.61 -4.53
N THR A 187 -14.58 8.46 -3.57
CA THR A 187 -15.29 9.71 -3.74
C THR A 187 -14.22 10.78 -3.96
N GLY A 188 -14.25 11.47 -5.10
CA GLY A 188 -13.34 12.56 -5.42
C GLY A 188 -12.66 12.47 -6.79
N GLU A 189 -12.25 13.61 -7.32
CA GLU A 189 -11.47 13.68 -8.55
C GLU A 189 -10.06 13.15 -8.31
N THR A 190 -9.64 12.15 -9.08
CA THR A 190 -8.24 11.71 -9.10
C THR A 190 -7.38 12.82 -9.69
N LYS A 191 -6.35 13.24 -8.98
CA LYS A 191 -5.45 14.31 -9.40
C LYS A 191 -4.03 13.77 -9.59
N MET A 192 -3.36 14.23 -10.64
CA MET A 192 -1.93 14.02 -10.80
C MET A 192 -1.19 15.12 -10.05
N LEU A 193 -0.33 14.71 -9.15
CA LEU A 193 0.55 15.57 -8.39
C LEU A 193 1.90 15.66 -9.09
N TYR A 194 2.28 16.85 -9.54
CA TYR A 194 3.57 17.15 -10.14
C TYR A 194 4.40 17.99 -9.18
N VAL A 195 5.58 17.52 -8.85
CA VAL A 195 6.56 18.27 -8.09
C VAL A 195 7.64 18.75 -9.04
N GLY A 196 7.81 20.06 -9.15
CA GLY A 196 8.81 20.69 -9.98
C GLY A 196 10.22 20.52 -9.41
N ARG A 197 11.24 20.76 -10.28
CA ARG A 197 12.65 20.73 -9.87
C ARG A 197 12.92 21.72 -8.73
N ASN A 198 13.68 21.30 -7.73
CA ASN A 198 14.30 22.21 -6.78
C ASN A 198 15.66 22.68 -7.35
N SER A 199 15.75 23.92 -7.76
CA SER A 199 17.00 24.53 -8.25
C SER A 199 17.72 25.37 -7.18
N THR A 200 17.25 25.28 -5.93
CA THR A 200 17.83 26.02 -4.80
C THR A 200 18.74 25.12 -3.95
N PRO A 201 19.72 25.67 -3.25
CA PRO A 201 20.58 24.89 -2.35
C PRO A 201 19.90 24.53 -1.02
N TYR A 202 18.58 24.70 -0.92
CA TYR A 202 17.82 24.44 0.30
C TYR A 202 16.74 23.37 0.04
N PRO A 203 16.48 22.49 1.02
CA PRO A 203 15.36 21.57 0.92
C PRO A 203 14.04 22.34 0.90
N ARG A 204 13.01 21.73 0.32
CA ARG A 204 11.65 22.26 0.34
C ARG A 204 10.75 21.32 1.10
N GLU A 205 9.83 21.90 1.87
CA GLU A 205 8.85 21.16 2.62
C GLU A 205 7.46 21.75 2.37
N GLY A 206 6.47 20.87 2.40
CA GLY A 206 5.08 21.25 2.27
C GLY A 206 4.14 20.12 2.61
N ALA A 207 2.86 20.36 2.64
CA ALA A 207 1.89 19.32 2.96
C ALA A 207 0.54 19.55 2.27
N PHE A 208 -0.14 18.42 2.05
CA PHE A 208 -1.56 18.35 1.75
C PHE A 208 -2.31 17.92 2.99
N PHE A 209 -3.45 18.53 3.24
CA PHE A 209 -4.34 18.20 4.35
C PHE A 209 -5.70 17.79 3.83
N LEU A 210 -6.18 16.64 4.28
CA LEU A 210 -7.59 16.28 4.16
C LEU A 210 -8.32 16.83 5.39
N ALA A 211 -9.38 17.56 5.17
CA ALA A 211 -10.16 18.20 6.21
C ALA A 211 -11.66 18.13 5.90
N MET A 212 -12.48 18.33 6.92
CA MET A 212 -13.91 18.57 6.81
C MET A 212 -14.33 19.72 7.71
N LYS A 213 -15.56 20.23 7.55
CA LYS A 213 -16.13 21.20 8.47
C LYS A 213 -17.05 20.52 9.49
N ASP A 214 -16.97 20.97 10.73
CA ASP A 214 -17.96 20.59 11.74
C ASP A 214 -19.30 21.34 11.51
N ASN A 215 -20.30 21.03 12.33
CA ASN A 215 -21.62 21.68 12.26
C ASN A 215 -21.59 23.20 12.56
N GLN A 216 -20.49 23.72 13.07
CA GLN A 216 -20.27 25.13 13.37
C GLN A 216 -19.44 25.82 12.28
N GLY A 217 -18.98 25.07 11.28
CA GLY A 217 -18.14 25.56 10.18
C GLY A 217 -16.64 25.58 10.48
N ASN A 218 -16.19 25.06 11.63
CA ASN A 218 -14.78 24.98 11.95
C ASN A 218 -14.11 23.84 11.17
N LEU A 219 -12.86 24.05 10.76
CA LEU A 219 -12.07 23.05 10.06
C LEU A 219 -11.60 21.95 11.03
N MET A 220 -11.81 20.72 10.65
CA MET A 220 -11.28 19.53 11.31
C MET A 220 -10.35 18.79 10.35
N GLY A 221 -9.08 18.69 10.73
CA GLY A 221 -8.09 17.88 10.02
C GLY A 221 -8.36 16.38 10.19
N LEU A 222 -8.33 15.67 9.08
CA LEU A 222 -8.52 14.21 9.05
C LEU A 222 -7.20 13.49 8.82
N ASP A 223 -6.37 13.99 7.89
CA ASP A 223 -5.07 13.40 7.58
C ASP A 223 -4.13 14.40 6.89
N THR A 224 -2.83 14.06 6.85
CA THR A 224 -1.79 14.91 6.27
C THR A 224 -0.81 14.06 5.47
N LEU A 225 -0.50 14.52 4.26
CA LEU A 225 0.61 14.01 3.45
C LEU A 225 1.72 15.06 3.44
N TRP A 226 2.87 14.73 4.00
CA TRP A 226 4.06 15.56 3.97
C TRP A 226 4.86 15.36 2.69
N LEU A 227 5.37 16.45 2.13
CA LEU A 227 6.30 16.47 1.01
C LEU A 227 7.63 17.03 1.48
N HIS A 228 8.71 16.30 1.20
CA HIS A 228 10.09 16.73 1.45
C HIS A 228 10.84 16.62 0.14
N GLN A 229 11.39 17.73 -0.35
CA GLN A 229 12.19 17.72 -1.56
C GLN A 229 13.62 18.13 -1.25
N ASP A 230 14.56 17.30 -1.72
CA ASP A 230 15.98 17.53 -1.55
C ASP A 230 16.45 18.86 -2.16
N PRO A 231 17.49 19.49 -1.59
CA PRO A 231 18.13 20.66 -2.17
C PRO A 231 18.87 20.31 -3.45
N TYR A 232 19.00 21.27 -4.34
CA TYR A 232 19.87 21.13 -5.50
C TYR A 232 21.33 20.93 -5.04
N SER A 233 21.88 19.77 -5.36
CA SER A 233 23.27 19.43 -5.16
C SER A 233 23.89 19.09 -6.51
N SER A 234 24.92 19.80 -6.94
CA SER A 234 25.70 19.42 -8.13
C SER A 234 27.18 19.40 -7.77
N SER A 235 27.65 18.24 -7.37
CA SER A 235 29.08 17.97 -7.31
C SER A 235 29.58 17.52 -8.68
N VAL A 236 30.82 17.81 -8.99
CA VAL A 236 31.47 17.55 -10.28
C VAL A 236 32.66 16.64 -10.03
N SER A 237 32.77 15.55 -10.78
CA SER A 237 33.95 14.70 -10.77
C SER A 237 35.15 15.39 -11.37
N ALA A 238 36.29 15.26 -10.73
CA ALA A 238 37.60 15.69 -11.20
C ALA A 238 38.45 14.49 -11.60
N ASP A 239 38.26 13.32 -11.01
CA ASP A 239 39.00 12.09 -11.28
C ASP A 239 38.11 10.99 -11.87
N PHE A 240 38.53 10.49 -13.04
CA PHE A 240 37.87 9.36 -13.74
C PHE A 240 38.79 8.12 -13.80
N SER A 241 39.86 8.07 -13.02
CA SER A 241 40.83 6.95 -13.05
C SER A 241 40.25 5.61 -12.65
N GLN A 242 39.12 5.60 -11.89
CA GLN A 242 38.41 4.41 -11.49
C GLN A 242 37.34 3.96 -12.50
N ASP A 243 37.05 4.79 -13.52
CA ASP A 243 35.97 4.52 -14.47
C ASP A 243 36.21 3.25 -15.28
N GLY A 244 35.24 2.36 -15.29
CA GLY A 244 35.30 1.08 -16.01
C GLY A 244 36.08 -0.01 -15.31
N LYS A 245 36.59 0.18 -14.08
CA LYS A 245 37.21 -0.89 -13.31
C LYS A 245 36.19 -1.96 -12.92
N VAL A 246 36.65 -3.22 -13.03
CA VAL A 246 35.83 -4.41 -12.75
C VAL A 246 36.26 -5.05 -11.45
N LYS A 247 35.31 -5.42 -10.61
CA LYS A 247 35.53 -6.16 -9.36
C LYS A 247 34.56 -7.34 -9.31
N LEU A 248 35.05 -8.54 -8.96
CA LEU A 248 34.21 -9.71 -8.70
C LEU A 248 33.70 -9.63 -7.25
N LEU A 249 32.39 -9.55 -7.05
CA LEU A 249 31.76 -9.51 -5.73
C LEU A 249 31.34 -10.89 -5.22
N ASN A 250 30.89 -11.76 -6.13
CA ASN A 250 30.52 -13.14 -5.82
C ASN A 250 31.00 -14.06 -6.95
N GLU A 251 31.68 -15.13 -6.58
CA GLU A 251 32.12 -16.17 -7.50
C GLU A 251 31.18 -17.36 -7.43
N ALA A 252 30.73 -17.84 -8.59
CA ALA A 252 29.91 -19.05 -8.66
C ALA A 252 30.70 -20.27 -8.20
N LYS A 253 30.09 -21.09 -7.34
CA LYS A 253 30.68 -22.36 -6.89
C LYS A 253 30.10 -23.55 -7.64
N THR A 254 29.03 -23.33 -8.41
CA THR A 254 28.28 -24.37 -9.11
C THR A 254 27.93 -23.91 -10.53
N GLY A 255 28.12 -24.81 -11.50
CA GLY A 255 27.74 -24.58 -12.89
C GLY A 255 28.64 -23.58 -13.62
N LYS A 256 28.08 -22.92 -14.64
CA LYS A 256 28.81 -22.03 -15.56
C LYS A 256 29.07 -20.62 -15.02
N GLY A 257 28.43 -20.25 -13.93
CA GLY A 257 28.45 -18.88 -13.40
C GLY A 257 27.58 -17.91 -14.21
N ILE A 258 26.33 -17.73 -13.77
CA ILE A 258 25.38 -16.82 -14.42
C ILE A 258 25.80 -15.37 -14.12
N PRO A 259 26.05 -14.51 -15.14
CA PRO A 259 26.61 -13.20 -14.89
C PRO A 259 25.54 -12.16 -14.51
N PHE A 260 25.71 -11.55 -13.35
CA PHE A 260 25.05 -10.29 -12.97
C PHE A 260 26.10 -9.18 -12.96
N VAL A 261 25.79 -8.04 -13.58
CA VAL A 261 26.69 -6.89 -13.64
C VAL A 261 26.05 -5.70 -12.97
N LEU A 262 26.60 -5.32 -11.83
CA LEU A 262 26.16 -4.19 -11.01
C LEU A 262 26.97 -2.94 -11.39
N MET A 263 26.30 -1.83 -11.53
CA MET A 263 26.93 -0.54 -11.81
C MET A 263 26.07 0.60 -11.28
N GLY A 264 26.68 1.74 -11.02
CA GLY A 264 26.00 2.92 -10.49
C GLY A 264 25.84 4.02 -11.53
N ASP A 265 24.78 4.82 -11.41
CA ASP A 265 24.62 6.06 -12.17
C ASP A 265 24.35 7.23 -11.21
N GLY A 266 24.94 8.39 -11.48
CA GLY A 266 24.88 9.54 -10.59
C GLY A 266 25.91 9.50 -9.45
N PHE A 267 26.84 8.55 -9.45
CA PHE A 267 27.97 8.52 -8.52
C PHE A 267 29.15 9.29 -9.11
N ILE A 268 29.75 10.16 -8.32
CA ILE A 268 30.93 10.96 -8.67
C ILE A 268 32.21 10.36 -8.06
N ASP A 269 33.38 10.87 -8.43
CA ASP A 269 34.66 10.41 -7.89
C ASP A 269 34.72 10.40 -6.37
N GLN A 270 34.12 11.37 -5.69
CA GLN A 270 34.10 11.47 -4.25
C GLN A 270 33.27 10.32 -3.59
N ASP A 271 32.17 9.87 -4.25
CA ASP A 271 31.39 8.72 -3.79
C ASP A 271 32.19 7.41 -3.89
N ILE A 272 33.10 7.34 -4.86
CA ILE A 272 33.96 6.18 -5.09
C ILE A 272 35.16 6.20 -4.13
N ASP A 273 35.80 7.35 -3.93
CA ASP A 273 36.95 7.51 -3.04
C ASP A 273 36.57 7.34 -1.55
N SER A 274 35.31 7.60 -1.20
CA SER A 274 34.77 7.38 0.15
C SER A 274 34.28 5.96 0.44
N ASP A 275 34.49 5.02 -0.49
CA ASP A 275 33.96 3.65 -0.45
C ASP A 275 32.41 3.53 -0.53
N TYR A 276 31.67 4.64 -0.59
CA TYR A 276 30.20 4.62 -0.65
C TYR A 276 29.67 3.84 -1.86
N TYR A 277 30.32 3.99 -3.01
CA TYR A 277 29.97 3.19 -4.21
C TYR A 277 30.08 1.69 -3.94
N ASP A 278 31.16 1.25 -3.30
CA ASP A 278 31.38 -0.15 -2.96
C ASP A 278 30.34 -0.65 -1.94
N GLU A 279 29.97 0.15 -0.95
CA GLU A 279 28.91 -0.16 0.02
C GLU A 279 27.58 -0.35 -0.70
N VAL A 280 27.20 0.54 -1.60
CA VAL A 280 25.96 0.44 -2.41
C VAL A 280 25.96 -0.84 -3.25
N MET A 281 27.06 -1.17 -3.93
CA MET A 281 27.13 -2.37 -4.78
C MET A 281 27.09 -3.66 -3.96
N ASN A 282 27.75 -3.70 -2.80
CA ASN A 282 27.69 -4.84 -1.88
C ASN A 282 26.28 -5.04 -1.32
N GLN A 283 25.63 -3.97 -0.87
CA GLN A 283 24.26 -4.07 -0.36
C GLN A 283 23.28 -4.45 -1.48
N THR A 284 23.48 -3.95 -2.69
CA THR A 284 22.71 -4.37 -3.87
C THR A 284 22.83 -5.87 -4.11
N MET A 285 24.03 -6.42 -4.05
CA MET A 285 24.25 -7.85 -4.18
C MET A 285 23.50 -8.65 -3.10
N GLU A 286 23.63 -8.24 -1.85
CA GLU A 286 22.91 -8.93 -0.75
C GLU A 286 21.38 -8.85 -0.92
N ASN A 287 20.87 -7.72 -1.36
CA ASN A 287 19.44 -7.55 -1.64
C ASN A 287 18.95 -8.42 -2.80
N LEU A 288 19.75 -8.60 -3.86
CA LEU A 288 19.40 -9.50 -4.98
C LEU A 288 19.23 -10.95 -4.53
N PHE A 289 19.98 -11.40 -3.52
CA PHE A 289 19.90 -12.74 -2.97
C PHE A 289 19.13 -12.82 -1.65
N SER A 290 18.20 -11.91 -1.40
CA SER A 290 17.42 -11.88 -0.15
C SER A 290 16.17 -12.74 -0.18
N GLU A 291 15.61 -13.03 -1.35
CA GLU A 291 14.34 -13.76 -1.52
C GLU A 291 14.54 -15.15 -2.12
N GLU A 292 13.69 -16.11 -1.71
CA GLU A 292 13.69 -17.44 -2.35
C GLU A 292 12.98 -17.40 -3.74
N PRO A 293 13.42 -18.18 -4.70
CA PRO A 293 14.45 -19.23 -4.63
C PRO A 293 15.88 -18.74 -4.92
N ILE A 294 16.04 -17.46 -5.33
CA ILE A 294 17.35 -16.94 -5.77
C ILE A 294 18.38 -16.94 -4.64
N LYS A 295 17.93 -16.76 -3.40
CA LYS A 295 18.76 -16.83 -2.19
C LYS A 295 19.50 -18.16 -2.07
N SER A 296 18.79 -19.27 -2.14
CA SER A 296 19.38 -20.61 -2.05
C SER A 296 20.13 -21.05 -3.32
N LEU A 297 19.97 -20.28 -4.41
CA LEU A 297 20.64 -20.54 -5.69
C LEU A 297 21.83 -19.60 -5.93
N ARG A 298 22.27 -18.83 -4.92
CA ARG A 298 23.36 -17.85 -5.04
C ARG A 298 24.65 -18.43 -5.61
N ASP A 299 24.97 -19.68 -5.29
CA ASP A 299 26.20 -20.34 -5.74
C ASP A 299 26.27 -20.57 -7.27
N TYR A 300 25.20 -20.32 -8.02
CA TYR A 300 25.17 -20.39 -9.48
C TYR A 300 25.57 -19.08 -10.17
N PHE A 301 25.82 -17.99 -9.42
CA PHE A 301 25.97 -16.65 -10.00
C PHE A 301 27.39 -16.12 -9.82
N ASN A 302 27.91 -15.53 -10.90
CA ASN A 302 29.02 -14.58 -10.85
C ASN A 302 28.45 -13.16 -10.80
N VAL A 303 28.77 -12.42 -9.76
CA VAL A 303 28.35 -11.03 -9.61
C VAL A 303 29.54 -10.12 -9.73
N TYR A 304 29.48 -9.25 -10.72
CA TYR A 304 30.53 -8.28 -11.02
C TYR A 304 30.04 -6.87 -10.69
N GLN A 305 30.91 -6.07 -10.15
CA GLN A 305 30.76 -4.62 -10.09
C GLN A 305 31.58 -3.99 -11.22
N VAL A 306 31.00 -3.03 -11.94
CA VAL A 306 31.74 -2.19 -12.86
C VAL A 306 31.57 -0.75 -12.41
N THR A 307 32.68 -0.10 -12.04
CA THR A 307 32.67 1.28 -11.60
C THR A 307 32.26 2.19 -12.75
N ALA A 308 31.29 3.06 -12.56
CA ALA A 308 30.88 4.06 -13.52
C ALA A 308 30.91 5.46 -12.88
N VAL A 309 31.88 6.28 -13.29
CA VAL A 309 32.06 7.62 -12.76
C VAL A 309 31.21 8.60 -13.56
N SER A 310 30.21 9.19 -12.91
CA SER A 310 29.38 10.25 -13.50
C SER A 310 30.11 11.59 -13.46
N ALA A 311 30.01 12.37 -14.52
CA ALA A 311 30.60 13.71 -14.53
C ALA A 311 29.97 14.62 -13.47
N ARG A 312 28.70 14.40 -13.18
CA ARG A 312 27.95 15.04 -12.09
C ARG A 312 26.90 14.06 -11.54
N ASN A 313 26.51 14.25 -10.31
CA ASN A 313 25.41 13.50 -9.67
C ASN A 313 24.01 14.03 -10.07
N ARG A 314 23.86 14.51 -11.31
CA ARG A 314 22.63 15.16 -11.80
C ARG A 314 21.98 14.38 -12.93
N PHE A 315 20.72 13.96 -12.75
CA PHE A 315 19.95 13.16 -13.70
C PHE A 315 19.24 14.02 -14.77
N ASP A 316 20.03 14.71 -15.60
CA ASP A 316 19.56 15.64 -16.66
C ASP A 316 19.68 15.07 -18.08
N GLY A 317 20.04 13.79 -18.22
CA GLY A 317 20.24 13.12 -19.51
C GLY A 317 21.61 13.37 -20.17
N ALA A 318 22.50 14.12 -19.51
CA ALA A 318 23.85 14.43 -20.02
C ALA A 318 24.95 14.19 -18.99
N SER A 319 24.68 14.41 -17.73
CA SER A 319 25.66 14.54 -16.66
C SER A 319 26.03 13.21 -16.00
N THR A 320 25.16 12.23 -16.00
CA THR A 320 25.42 10.91 -15.42
C THR A 320 26.05 9.94 -16.43
N ALA A 321 26.70 8.88 -15.92
CA ALA A 321 27.43 7.91 -16.74
C ALA A 321 26.53 7.26 -17.82
N PHE A 322 25.30 6.91 -17.47
CA PHE A 322 24.36 6.25 -18.37
C PHE A 322 23.24 7.18 -18.87
N ARG A 323 23.35 8.48 -18.59
CA ARG A 323 22.39 9.49 -19.03
C ARG A 323 20.96 9.20 -18.63
N THR A 324 20.78 8.66 -17.44
CA THR A 324 19.43 8.38 -16.94
C THR A 324 18.65 9.66 -16.70
N VAL A 325 17.35 9.60 -17.01
CA VAL A 325 16.41 10.70 -16.75
C VAL A 325 15.14 10.10 -16.18
N PRO A 326 14.83 10.36 -14.93
CA PRO A 326 13.53 10.04 -14.37
C PRO A 326 12.44 10.86 -15.09
N ASP A 327 11.37 10.21 -15.50
CA ASP A 327 10.21 10.87 -16.09
C ASP A 327 9.37 11.50 -14.97
N HIS A 328 9.21 12.82 -14.98
CA HIS A 328 8.45 13.54 -13.96
C HIS A 328 6.92 13.33 -14.08
N LYS A 329 6.46 12.79 -15.20
CA LYS A 329 5.01 12.55 -15.44
C LYS A 329 4.59 11.10 -15.21
N THR A 330 5.53 10.19 -15.18
CA THR A 330 5.29 8.75 -15.00
C THR A 330 6.29 8.15 -14.02
N THR A 331 6.11 6.89 -13.68
CA THR A 331 7.10 6.13 -12.89
C THR A 331 8.30 5.66 -13.73
N GLY A 332 8.37 6.03 -15.01
CA GLY A 332 9.42 5.62 -15.91
C GLY A 332 10.76 6.32 -15.64
N ILE A 333 11.84 5.65 -16.01
CA ILE A 333 13.21 6.19 -16.04
C ILE A 333 13.77 5.85 -17.40
N SER A 334 14.28 6.82 -18.14
CA SER A 334 14.98 6.58 -19.40
C SER A 334 16.47 6.38 -19.18
N VAL A 335 17.14 5.66 -20.07
CA VAL A 335 18.57 5.33 -20.00
C VAL A 335 19.17 5.19 -21.39
N ASP A 336 20.44 5.50 -21.55
CA ASP A 336 21.21 5.13 -22.74
C ASP A 336 21.68 3.67 -22.61
N ALA A 337 20.87 2.75 -23.11
CA ALA A 337 21.12 1.32 -23.02
C ALA A 337 22.43 0.88 -23.71
N ASN A 338 22.91 1.62 -24.71
CA ASN A 338 24.20 1.30 -25.36
C ASN A 338 25.34 1.55 -24.40
N ARG A 339 25.32 2.68 -23.69
CA ARG A 339 26.33 3.01 -22.68
C ARG A 339 26.37 1.97 -21.56
N VAL A 340 25.21 1.53 -21.06
CA VAL A 340 25.14 0.45 -20.07
C VAL A 340 25.84 -0.81 -20.60
N MET A 341 25.51 -1.22 -21.84
CA MET A 341 26.13 -2.41 -22.42
C MET A 341 27.62 -2.27 -22.72
N ASP A 342 28.13 -1.05 -22.99
CA ASP A 342 29.56 -0.83 -23.13
C ASP A 342 30.31 -1.05 -21.81
N TYR A 343 29.69 -0.80 -20.66
CA TYR A 343 30.25 -1.14 -19.36
C TYR A 343 30.11 -2.65 -19.04
N VAL A 344 29.00 -3.28 -19.40
CA VAL A 344 28.85 -4.75 -19.26
C VAL A 344 29.97 -5.48 -20.00
N LYS A 345 30.33 -5.03 -21.20
CA LYS A 345 31.41 -5.63 -22.01
C LYS A 345 32.83 -5.45 -21.43
N LYS A 346 33.02 -4.58 -20.41
CA LYS A 346 34.28 -4.47 -19.69
C LYS A 346 34.56 -5.71 -18.82
N VAL A 347 33.53 -6.50 -18.50
CA VAL A 347 33.72 -7.79 -17.82
C VAL A 347 34.14 -8.83 -18.86
N GLU A 348 35.38 -9.25 -18.77
CA GLU A 348 35.94 -10.21 -19.72
C GLU A 348 35.39 -11.62 -19.51
N GLY A 349 35.18 -12.36 -20.60
CA GLY A 349 34.83 -13.77 -20.57
C GLY A 349 33.38 -14.07 -20.21
N ILE A 350 32.51 -13.08 -20.01
CA ILE A 350 31.09 -13.31 -19.75
C ILE A 350 30.26 -13.31 -21.03
N ASP A 351 29.14 -14.03 -20.98
CA ASP A 351 28.10 -13.92 -22.01
C ASP A 351 27.28 -12.65 -21.77
N SER A 352 27.73 -11.54 -22.35
CA SER A 352 27.07 -10.23 -22.22
C SER A 352 25.66 -10.18 -22.84
N ILE A 353 25.32 -11.14 -23.71
CA ILE A 353 24.00 -11.23 -24.37
C ILE A 353 22.93 -11.74 -23.38
N HIS A 354 23.32 -12.56 -22.42
CA HIS A 354 22.44 -13.10 -21.41
C HIS A 354 22.65 -12.49 -20.01
N ALA A 355 23.55 -11.50 -19.91
CA ALA A 355 23.80 -10.83 -18.64
C ALA A 355 22.61 -10.00 -18.17
N LEU A 356 22.38 -10.00 -16.87
CA LEU A 356 21.53 -9.00 -16.22
C LEU A 356 22.41 -7.79 -15.83
N ALA A 357 22.13 -6.64 -16.40
CA ALA A 357 22.70 -5.37 -15.97
C ALA A 357 21.79 -4.73 -14.91
N VAL A 358 22.32 -4.43 -13.74
CA VAL A 358 21.61 -3.73 -12.67
C VAL A 358 22.29 -2.37 -12.48
N VAL A 359 21.55 -1.32 -12.74
CA VAL A 359 22.03 0.06 -12.61
C VAL A 359 21.37 0.70 -11.40
N ILE A 360 22.18 1.00 -10.40
CA ILE A 360 21.73 1.67 -9.19
C ILE A 360 21.88 3.17 -9.37
N LEU A 361 20.78 3.89 -9.14
CA LEU A 361 20.75 5.34 -9.28
C LEU A 361 21.01 5.98 -7.91
N ASN A 362 22.02 6.85 -7.84
CA ASN A 362 22.36 7.61 -6.63
C ASN A 362 21.35 8.74 -6.41
N THR A 363 20.13 8.36 -6.10
CA THR A 363 19.01 9.29 -5.90
C THR A 363 17.92 8.65 -5.06
N ASN A 364 17.19 9.46 -4.31
CA ASN A 364 16.13 9.02 -3.41
C ASN A 364 14.74 8.91 -4.11
N LEU A 365 14.72 8.46 -5.36
CA LEU A 365 13.48 8.28 -6.10
C LEU A 365 12.81 6.95 -5.74
N ASN A 366 11.54 7.01 -5.41
CA ASN A 366 10.74 5.79 -5.22
C ASN A 366 10.18 5.28 -6.56
N LYS A 367 11.05 4.76 -7.39
CA LYS A 367 10.76 4.26 -8.74
C LYS A 367 11.62 3.04 -9.05
N GLY A 368 11.23 2.31 -10.06
CA GLY A 368 12.03 1.26 -10.68
C GLY A 368 11.52 1.03 -12.10
N VAL A 369 12.35 0.55 -12.99
CA VAL A 369 11.94 0.10 -14.32
C VAL A 369 12.95 -0.87 -14.90
N THR A 370 12.46 -1.90 -15.56
CA THR A 370 13.31 -2.85 -16.29
C THR A 370 13.11 -2.72 -17.79
N TYR A 371 14.22 -2.63 -18.51
CA TYR A 371 14.27 -2.74 -19.96
C TYR A 371 14.63 -4.17 -20.34
N MET A 372 13.74 -4.84 -21.04
CA MET A 372 13.97 -6.14 -21.66
C MET A 372 14.26 -5.93 -23.14
N ILE A 373 15.49 -6.22 -23.57
CA ILE A 373 15.98 -5.89 -24.90
C ILE A 373 16.19 -7.18 -25.67
N ARG A 374 15.60 -7.22 -26.85
CA ARG A 374 15.66 -8.37 -27.74
C ARG A 374 15.96 -7.95 -29.17
N ASP A 375 16.84 -8.71 -29.85
CA ASP A 375 17.08 -8.54 -31.27
C ASP A 375 16.13 -9.42 -32.09
N ARG A 376 15.45 -8.83 -33.09
CA ARG A 376 14.54 -9.56 -34.00
C ARG A 376 15.30 -10.47 -34.96
N LYS A 377 16.57 -10.18 -35.22
CA LYS A 377 17.42 -10.91 -36.17
C LYS A 377 18.26 -11.99 -35.50
N GLN A 378 18.54 -11.82 -34.20
CA GLN A 378 19.31 -12.78 -33.40
C GLN A 378 18.41 -13.31 -32.29
N SER A 379 17.91 -14.53 -32.47
CA SER A 379 16.97 -15.15 -31.52
C SER A 379 17.49 -15.21 -30.08
N ASP A 380 18.81 -15.24 -29.91
CA ASP A 380 19.47 -15.45 -28.63
C ASP A 380 19.85 -14.13 -27.92
N TYR A 381 19.78 -12.99 -28.62
CA TYR A 381 20.09 -11.68 -28.03
C TYR A 381 18.96 -11.24 -27.09
N ASN A 382 19.17 -11.46 -25.81
CA ASN A 382 18.13 -11.29 -24.80
C ASN A 382 18.73 -10.85 -23.45
N TYR A 383 19.03 -9.57 -23.30
CA TYR A 383 19.51 -9.04 -22.04
C TYR A 383 18.50 -8.11 -21.38
N ALA A 384 18.73 -7.78 -20.12
CA ALA A 384 17.90 -6.84 -19.39
C ALA A 384 18.76 -5.81 -18.66
N ILE A 385 18.18 -4.62 -18.50
CA ILE A 385 18.72 -3.53 -17.71
C ILE A 385 17.66 -3.17 -16.67
N ALA A 386 17.93 -3.42 -15.40
CA ALA A 386 17.11 -3.00 -14.28
C ALA A 386 17.67 -1.68 -13.71
N LEU A 387 16.84 -0.67 -13.62
CA LEU A 387 17.18 0.65 -13.07
C LEU A 387 16.48 0.79 -11.71
N CYS A 388 17.27 0.86 -10.65
CA CYS A 388 16.78 0.87 -9.28
C CYS A 388 17.45 2.01 -8.48
N PRO A 389 16.70 3.01 -8.01
CA PRO A 389 17.24 4.03 -7.12
C PRO A 389 17.59 3.48 -5.75
N VAL A 390 18.56 4.12 -5.07
CA VAL A 390 18.76 3.95 -3.62
C VAL A 390 17.64 4.71 -2.91
N ILE A 391 16.67 3.98 -2.36
CA ILE A 391 15.50 4.58 -1.72
C ILE A 391 15.76 4.77 -0.23
N ASN A 392 15.80 6.01 0.24
CA ASN A 392 16.03 6.47 1.61
C ASN A 392 17.38 6.05 2.23
N SER A 393 17.68 4.78 2.33
CA SER A 393 18.96 4.23 2.82
C SER A 393 19.24 2.86 2.22
N LEU A 394 20.45 2.36 2.39
CA LEU A 394 20.86 1.05 1.89
C LEU A 394 20.08 -0.11 2.54
N GLU A 395 19.69 0.04 3.81
CA GLU A 395 18.93 -0.95 4.57
C GLU A 395 17.40 -0.82 4.38
N ASN A 396 16.96 0.14 3.54
CA ASN A 396 15.54 0.39 3.36
C ASN A 396 14.85 -0.78 2.64
N GLU A 397 13.79 -1.29 3.25
CA GLU A 397 13.00 -2.40 2.70
C GLU A 397 12.43 -2.10 1.31
N THR A 398 12.06 -0.84 1.03
CA THR A 398 11.54 -0.47 -0.29
C THR A 398 12.63 -0.58 -1.36
N PHE A 399 13.89 -0.22 -1.05
CA PHE A 399 15.02 -0.40 -1.96
C PHE A 399 15.21 -1.89 -2.30
N ARG A 400 15.25 -2.75 -1.28
CA ARG A 400 15.37 -4.20 -1.44
C ARG A 400 14.23 -4.77 -2.29
N GLN A 401 13.00 -4.38 -1.99
CA GLN A 401 11.79 -4.86 -2.66
C GLN A 401 11.72 -4.42 -4.13
N VAL A 402 12.01 -3.16 -4.43
CA VAL A 402 12.04 -2.64 -5.80
C VAL A 402 13.14 -3.34 -6.60
N LEU A 403 14.31 -3.53 -6.00
CA LEU A 403 15.41 -4.22 -6.64
C LEU A 403 15.06 -5.69 -6.97
N THR A 404 14.46 -6.42 -6.04
CA THR A 404 14.03 -7.81 -6.26
C THR A 404 12.96 -7.91 -7.35
N HIS A 405 11.98 -7.01 -7.34
CA HIS A 405 10.93 -6.94 -8.35
C HIS A 405 11.51 -6.68 -9.76
N GLU A 406 12.33 -5.62 -9.89
CA GLU A 406 12.88 -5.20 -11.17
C GLU A 406 13.95 -6.15 -11.69
N ALA A 407 14.98 -6.41 -10.88
CA ALA A 407 16.13 -7.16 -11.35
C ALA A 407 15.84 -8.67 -11.43
N ILE A 408 15.28 -9.27 -10.38
CA ILE A 408 15.02 -10.71 -10.36
C ILE A 408 13.71 -11.04 -11.09
N GLY A 409 12.62 -10.36 -10.77
CA GLY A 409 11.32 -10.61 -11.39
C GLY A 409 11.32 -10.33 -12.88
N HIS A 410 11.47 -9.08 -13.28
CA HIS A 410 11.45 -8.71 -14.70
C HIS A 410 12.77 -9.02 -15.42
N GLY A 411 13.89 -8.61 -14.83
CA GLY A 411 15.20 -8.66 -15.48
C GLY A 411 15.69 -10.07 -15.73
N PHE A 412 15.74 -10.88 -14.70
CA PHE A 412 16.24 -12.24 -14.78
C PHE A 412 15.17 -13.25 -15.23
N ALA A 413 14.09 -13.36 -14.46
CA ALA A 413 13.07 -14.39 -14.68
C ALA A 413 12.06 -14.06 -15.79
N LYS A 414 12.04 -12.81 -16.30
CA LYS A 414 11.10 -12.34 -17.33
C LYS A 414 9.63 -12.48 -16.91
N LEU A 415 9.35 -12.29 -15.62
CA LEU A 415 7.99 -12.26 -15.09
C LEU A 415 7.27 -10.98 -15.53
N ALA A 416 5.97 -11.05 -15.65
CA ALA A 416 5.10 -9.88 -15.84
C ALA A 416 4.63 -9.34 -14.49
N ASP A 417 4.16 -8.10 -14.49
CA ASP A 417 3.41 -7.53 -13.38
C ASP A 417 2.12 -8.30 -13.14
N GLU A 418 1.87 -8.69 -11.90
CA GLU A 418 0.62 -9.30 -11.47
C GLU A 418 -0.39 -8.27 -10.92
N TYR A 419 0.01 -7.00 -10.80
CA TYR A 419 -0.86 -5.92 -10.39
C TYR A 419 -1.71 -5.35 -11.54
N VAL A 420 -2.72 -4.58 -11.18
CA VAL A 420 -3.56 -3.82 -12.10
C VAL A 420 -3.36 -2.32 -11.91
N ARG A 421 -3.64 -1.54 -12.95
CA ARG A 421 -3.63 -0.07 -12.89
C ARG A 421 -5.03 0.48 -13.10
N SER A 422 -5.38 1.52 -12.35
CA SER A 422 -6.70 2.17 -12.48
C SER A 422 -6.93 2.80 -13.85
N THR A 423 -5.86 3.17 -14.54
CA THR A 423 -5.90 3.74 -15.89
C THR A 423 -6.16 2.70 -16.98
N GLU A 424 -5.96 1.41 -16.68
CA GLU A 424 -6.15 0.33 -17.64
C GLU A 424 -7.52 -0.34 -17.45
N GLY A 425 -8.13 -0.73 -18.55
CA GLY A 425 -9.44 -1.39 -18.54
C GLY A 425 -9.33 -2.91 -18.65
N SER A 426 -10.15 -3.47 -19.54
CA SER A 426 -10.04 -4.86 -19.96
C SER A 426 -8.96 -4.97 -21.03
N ALA A 427 -8.19 -6.08 -21.01
CA ALA A 427 -7.27 -6.42 -22.07
C ALA A 427 -8.04 -6.59 -23.39
N THR A 428 -7.50 -6.05 -24.47
CA THR A 428 -8.06 -6.21 -25.82
C THR A 428 -7.60 -7.53 -26.44
N ASP A 429 -8.23 -7.95 -27.53
CA ASP A 429 -7.79 -9.13 -28.30
C ASP A 429 -6.33 -8.99 -28.77
N ALA A 430 -5.90 -7.76 -29.07
CA ALA A 430 -4.52 -7.47 -29.46
C ALA A 430 -3.54 -7.67 -28.30
N ASP A 431 -3.94 -7.28 -27.08
CA ASP A 431 -3.13 -7.48 -25.86
C ASP A 431 -3.02 -8.98 -25.54
N ILE A 432 -4.12 -9.70 -25.63
CA ILE A 432 -4.15 -11.15 -25.42
C ILE A 432 -3.28 -11.87 -26.46
N LYS A 433 -3.38 -11.49 -27.72
CA LYS A 433 -2.53 -12.04 -28.77
C LYS A 433 -1.05 -11.78 -28.49
N ARG A 434 -0.71 -10.57 -28.08
CA ARG A 434 0.67 -10.20 -27.70
C ARG A 434 1.17 -11.01 -26.52
N LEU A 435 0.33 -11.19 -25.49
CA LEU A 435 0.68 -12.02 -24.33
C LEU A 435 1.00 -13.46 -24.76
N LYS A 436 0.16 -14.08 -25.59
CA LYS A 436 0.40 -15.43 -26.12
C LYS A 436 1.68 -15.51 -26.94
N GLU A 437 1.99 -14.49 -27.73
CA GLU A 437 3.27 -14.42 -28.45
C GLU A 437 4.48 -14.37 -27.49
N MET A 438 4.36 -13.68 -26.34
CA MET A 438 5.41 -13.69 -25.33
C MET A 438 5.61 -15.08 -24.73
N HIS A 439 4.53 -15.80 -24.44
CA HIS A 439 4.59 -17.17 -23.95
C HIS A 439 5.24 -18.14 -24.96
N GLU A 440 4.70 -18.18 -26.16
CA GLU A 440 5.03 -19.20 -27.15
C GLU A 440 6.41 -19.01 -27.79
N LYS A 441 6.75 -17.76 -28.12
CA LYS A 441 8.00 -17.45 -28.84
C LYS A 441 9.17 -17.21 -27.90
N TRP A 442 8.90 -16.72 -26.67
CA TRP A 442 9.95 -16.16 -25.84
C TRP A 442 10.03 -16.77 -24.44
N SER A 443 9.05 -17.57 -24.04
CA SER A 443 8.90 -18.07 -22.66
C SER A 443 8.96 -16.96 -21.62
N TRP A 444 8.39 -15.79 -21.96
CA TRP A 444 8.28 -14.64 -21.07
C TRP A 444 6.86 -14.56 -20.48
N TYR A 445 6.71 -13.94 -19.31
CA TYR A 445 5.42 -13.66 -18.66
C TYR A 445 4.63 -14.90 -18.27
N LEU A 446 5.32 -16.01 -18.00
CA LEU A 446 4.68 -17.30 -17.68
C LEU A 446 3.95 -17.30 -16.33
N ASN A 447 4.07 -16.23 -15.55
CA ASN A 447 3.34 -16.01 -14.29
C ASN A 447 1.97 -15.35 -14.48
N ILE A 448 1.54 -15.08 -15.69
CA ILE A 448 0.21 -14.56 -16.02
C ILE A 448 -0.36 -15.31 -17.22
N ASP A 449 -1.70 -15.35 -17.36
CA ASP A 449 -2.36 -16.02 -18.47
C ASP A 449 -3.64 -15.28 -18.90
N SER A 450 -4.09 -15.49 -20.13
CA SER A 450 -5.39 -15.07 -20.61
C SER A 450 -6.47 -16.14 -20.42
N GLU A 451 -6.09 -17.34 -19.98
CA GLU A 451 -6.99 -18.44 -19.71
C GLU A 451 -7.59 -18.31 -18.31
N LYS A 452 -8.90 -18.49 -18.17
CA LYS A 452 -9.62 -18.45 -16.88
C LYS A 452 -9.89 -19.82 -16.27
N ASP A 453 -9.82 -20.87 -17.09
CA ASP A 453 -10.06 -22.25 -16.67
C ASP A 453 -8.86 -22.74 -15.87
N SER A 454 -9.06 -22.98 -14.59
CA SER A 454 -8.01 -23.42 -13.65
C SER A 454 -7.30 -24.71 -14.06
N THR A 455 -7.94 -25.53 -14.91
CA THR A 455 -7.34 -26.76 -15.43
C THR A 455 -6.42 -26.55 -16.64
N LYS A 456 -6.43 -25.33 -17.23
CA LYS A 456 -5.71 -25.01 -18.46
C LYS A 456 -4.67 -23.90 -18.31
N VAL A 457 -4.74 -23.11 -17.24
CA VAL A 457 -3.75 -22.05 -17.00
C VAL A 457 -2.35 -22.63 -16.90
N LEU A 458 -1.34 -21.83 -17.23
CA LEU A 458 0.07 -22.24 -17.26
C LEU A 458 0.55 -22.86 -15.95
N TRP A 459 -0.02 -22.48 -14.84
CA TRP A 459 0.29 -22.95 -13.48
C TRP A 459 -0.76 -23.95 -12.94
N SER A 460 -1.57 -24.59 -13.79
CA SER A 460 -2.65 -25.50 -13.34
C SER A 460 -2.17 -26.59 -12.39
N ARG A 461 -0.97 -27.14 -12.58
CA ARG A 461 -0.40 -28.18 -11.69
C ARG A 461 -0.34 -27.71 -10.24
N PHE A 462 0.02 -26.46 -9.98
CA PHE A 462 0.11 -25.91 -8.62
C PHE A 462 -1.24 -25.77 -7.93
N ILE A 463 -2.31 -25.57 -8.68
CA ILE A 463 -3.68 -25.42 -8.14
C ILE A 463 -4.14 -26.74 -7.51
N TYR A 464 -3.73 -27.85 -8.10
CA TYR A 464 -4.18 -29.20 -7.71
C TYR A 464 -3.12 -30.02 -6.97
N ASP A 465 -1.98 -29.40 -6.61
CA ASP A 465 -0.94 -30.03 -5.82
C ASP A 465 -1.07 -29.62 -4.34
N ASP A 466 -1.31 -30.60 -3.49
CA ASP A 466 -1.48 -30.41 -2.04
C ASP A 466 -0.25 -29.76 -1.38
N GLU A 467 0.94 -29.86 -1.96
CA GLU A 467 2.16 -29.21 -1.48
C GLU A 467 2.00 -27.69 -1.43
N PHE A 468 1.21 -27.11 -2.34
CA PHE A 468 0.98 -25.66 -2.45
C PHE A 468 -0.39 -25.19 -1.94
N ALA A 469 -1.17 -26.07 -1.30
CA ALA A 469 -2.52 -25.76 -0.80
C ALA A 469 -2.55 -24.51 0.11
N ASN A 470 -1.52 -24.32 0.93
CA ASN A 470 -1.40 -23.17 1.83
C ASN A 470 -1.16 -21.84 1.09
N GLU A 471 -0.62 -21.89 -0.12
CA GLU A 471 -0.35 -20.70 -0.94
C GLU A 471 -1.58 -20.18 -1.67
N LYS A 472 -2.68 -20.93 -1.63
CA LYS A 472 -3.96 -20.58 -2.28
C LYS A 472 -3.75 -20.21 -3.76
N ILE A 473 -2.92 -21.00 -4.45
CA ILE A 473 -2.73 -20.84 -5.87
C ILE A 473 -4.07 -21.06 -6.57
N GLY A 474 -4.44 -20.17 -7.47
CA GLY A 474 -5.72 -20.19 -8.14
C GLY A 474 -5.69 -19.42 -9.45
N THR A 475 -6.85 -18.95 -9.86
CA THR A 475 -7.03 -18.14 -11.06
C THR A 475 -7.68 -16.82 -10.69
N TYR A 476 -6.87 -15.81 -10.43
CA TYR A 476 -7.31 -14.50 -9.95
C TYR A 476 -7.35 -13.50 -11.10
N GLU A 477 -8.53 -12.97 -11.42
CA GLU A 477 -8.66 -11.99 -12.49
C GLU A 477 -7.95 -10.68 -12.17
N GLY A 478 -7.26 -10.16 -13.16
CA GLY A 478 -6.41 -8.96 -13.07
C GLY A 478 -4.93 -9.30 -13.07
N GLY A 479 -4.17 -8.58 -13.88
CA GLY A 479 -2.72 -8.73 -14.07
C GLY A 479 -2.28 -8.06 -15.37
N TYR A 480 -0.97 -7.96 -15.60
CA TYR A 480 -0.39 -7.26 -16.74
C TYR A 480 -0.95 -5.84 -16.88
N THR A 481 -1.18 -5.19 -15.74
CA THR A 481 -1.84 -3.88 -15.57
C THR A 481 -3.35 -3.84 -15.85
N PHE A 482 -3.95 -4.82 -16.52
CA PHE A 482 -5.37 -4.87 -16.84
C PHE A 482 -6.24 -5.41 -15.71
N PHE A 483 -7.46 -4.86 -15.57
CA PHE A 483 -8.44 -5.34 -14.59
C PHE A 483 -9.13 -6.64 -15.00
N LYS A 484 -9.29 -6.88 -16.34
CA LYS A 484 -10.03 -8.02 -16.86
C LYS A 484 -9.32 -8.64 -18.06
N GLY A 485 -9.56 -9.95 -18.25
CA GLY A 485 -9.07 -10.70 -19.39
C GLY A 485 -7.65 -11.24 -19.24
N VAL A 486 -6.98 -10.94 -18.12
CA VAL A 486 -5.70 -11.52 -17.73
C VAL A 486 -5.82 -12.04 -16.30
N TYR A 487 -5.17 -13.15 -16.01
CA TYR A 487 -5.25 -13.86 -14.73
C TYR A 487 -3.84 -14.06 -14.17
N ARG A 488 -3.76 -14.12 -12.84
CA ARG A 488 -2.54 -14.35 -12.06
C ARG A 488 -2.72 -15.49 -11.05
N PRO A 489 -1.63 -16.10 -10.56
CA PRO A 489 -1.70 -17.32 -9.72
C PRO A 489 -2.17 -17.08 -8.29
N SER A 490 -1.98 -15.87 -7.73
CA SER A 490 -2.26 -15.60 -6.31
C SER A 490 -2.78 -14.19 -6.09
N GLU A 491 -3.41 -13.95 -4.92
CA GLU A 491 -3.85 -12.60 -4.54
C GLU A 491 -2.67 -11.65 -4.29
N GLY A 492 -1.60 -12.15 -3.68
CA GLY A 492 -0.38 -11.39 -3.38
C GLY A 492 0.87 -12.14 -3.81
N SER A 493 1.84 -11.42 -4.33
CA SER A 493 3.17 -11.93 -4.71
C SER A 493 4.13 -10.75 -4.87
N MET A 494 5.43 -11.00 -4.99
CA MET A 494 6.44 -9.99 -5.32
C MET A 494 6.05 -9.18 -6.57
N MET A 495 5.49 -9.82 -7.59
CA MET A 495 5.09 -9.17 -8.84
C MET A 495 3.75 -8.44 -8.76
N ASN A 496 3.03 -8.54 -7.64
CA ASN A 496 1.79 -7.81 -7.36
C ASN A 496 1.97 -6.78 -6.23
N GLN A 497 2.65 -7.20 -5.16
CA GLN A 497 2.89 -6.40 -3.95
C GLN A 497 4.35 -6.62 -3.56
N ASN A 498 5.20 -5.64 -3.75
CA ASN A 498 6.66 -5.77 -3.55
C ASN A 498 7.08 -6.29 -2.16
N ASP A 499 6.21 -6.21 -1.18
CA ASP A 499 6.42 -6.69 0.19
C ASP A 499 6.03 -8.16 0.42
N SER A 500 5.68 -8.87 -0.64
CA SER A 500 5.32 -10.29 -0.62
C SER A 500 6.40 -11.13 -1.29
N PRO A 501 6.62 -12.39 -0.87
CA PRO A 501 7.54 -13.28 -1.57
C PRO A 501 7.02 -13.64 -2.98
N PHE A 502 7.86 -14.22 -3.82
CA PHE A 502 7.42 -14.82 -5.08
C PHE A 502 6.47 -15.99 -4.80
N ASN A 503 5.35 -16.07 -5.53
CA ASN A 503 4.46 -17.25 -5.47
C ASN A 503 5.12 -18.48 -6.10
N ALA A 504 4.59 -19.69 -5.83
CA ALA A 504 5.19 -20.93 -6.27
C ALA A 504 5.42 -21.03 -7.79
N PRO A 505 4.48 -20.63 -8.67
CA PRO A 505 4.73 -20.57 -10.12
C PRO A 505 5.91 -19.65 -10.49
N SER A 506 6.01 -18.48 -9.88
CA SER A 506 7.13 -17.57 -10.11
C SER A 506 8.46 -18.13 -9.61
N ARG A 507 8.47 -18.82 -8.45
CA ARG A 507 9.66 -19.51 -7.93
C ARG A 507 10.12 -20.62 -8.87
N GLN A 508 9.19 -21.39 -9.44
CA GLN A 508 9.54 -22.40 -10.44
C GLN A 508 10.18 -21.78 -11.68
N ILE A 509 9.65 -20.67 -12.18
CA ILE A 509 10.21 -19.99 -13.35
C ILE A 509 11.66 -19.55 -13.07
N ILE A 510 11.91 -18.96 -11.88
CA ILE A 510 13.26 -18.55 -11.45
C ILE A 510 14.18 -19.77 -11.35
N TYR A 511 13.75 -20.83 -10.66
CA TYR A 511 14.52 -22.07 -10.49
C TYR A 511 14.88 -22.69 -11.85
N ASN A 512 13.91 -22.86 -12.74
CA ASN A 512 14.12 -23.42 -14.06
C ASN A 512 15.12 -22.58 -14.88
N LYS A 513 15.04 -21.26 -14.75
CA LYS A 513 15.99 -20.35 -15.43
C LYS A 513 17.42 -20.51 -14.92
N VAL A 514 17.59 -20.66 -13.60
CA VAL A 514 18.92 -20.91 -13.01
C VAL A 514 19.47 -22.26 -13.47
N MET A 515 18.67 -23.32 -13.45
CA MET A 515 19.09 -24.66 -13.89
C MET A 515 19.44 -24.67 -15.39
N GLN A 516 18.64 -23.99 -16.20
CA GLN A 516 18.90 -23.87 -17.63
C GLN A 516 20.22 -23.13 -17.92
N LEU A 517 20.42 -21.95 -17.32
CA LEU A 517 21.62 -21.13 -17.59
C LEU A 517 22.87 -21.67 -16.90
N GLY A 518 22.73 -22.15 -15.68
CA GLY A 518 23.85 -22.63 -14.87
C GLY A 518 24.33 -24.02 -15.25
N LEU A 519 23.42 -24.93 -15.63
CA LEU A 519 23.71 -26.34 -15.85
C LEU A 519 23.28 -26.88 -17.22
N ASP A 520 22.72 -26.10 -18.09
CA ASP A 520 22.04 -26.53 -19.34
C ASP A 520 20.96 -27.62 -19.08
N LYS A 521 20.31 -27.56 -17.92
CA LYS A 521 19.34 -28.53 -17.48
C LYS A 521 17.92 -27.98 -17.55
N GLN A 522 16.99 -28.79 -18.05
CA GLN A 522 15.55 -28.54 -17.94
C GLN A 522 15.02 -29.41 -16.80
N PRO A 523 14.83 -28.87 -15.59
CA PRO A 523 14.38 -29.65 -14.45
C PRO A 523 12.91 -30.08 -14.62
N SER A 524 12.56 -31.21 -14.02
CA SER A 524 11.18 -31.66 -13.91
C SER A 524 10.43 -30.83 -12.87
N TYR A 525 9.11 -30.93 -12.89
CA TYR A 525 8.27 -30.32 -11.85
C TYR A 525 8.59 -30.90 -10.45
N GLU A 526 8.79 -32.19 -10.38
CA GLU A 526 9.09 -32.93 -9.15
C GLU A 526 10.44 -32.50 -8.55
N GLU A 527 11.44 -32.24 -9.39
CA GLU A 527 12.73 -31.68 -8.95
C GLU A 527 12.56 -30.26 -8.36
N PHE A 528 11.71 -29.43 -8.95
CA PHE A 528 11.38 -28.12 -8.38
C PHE A 528 10.64 -28.27 -7.05
N VAL A 529 9.63 -29.13 -6.98
CA VAL A 529 8.85 -29.34 -5.74
C VAL A 529 9.75 -29.79 -4.61
N GLU A 530 10.70 -30.71 -4.86
CA GLU A 530 11.66 -31.17 -3.84
C GLU A 530 12.59 -30.05 -3.40
N PHE A 531 13.08 -29.22 -4.34
CA PHE A 531 13.89 -28.05 -4.02
C PHE A 531 13.06 -27.03 -3.20
N ASP A 532 11.86 -26.69 -3.66
CA ASP A 532 11.01 -25.68 -3.05
C ASP A 532 10.58 -26.07 -1.63
N ARG A 533 10.31 -27.36 -1.39
CA ARG A 533 9.99 -27.88 -0.05
C ARG A 533 11.06 -27.57 0.99
N GLN A 534 12.33 -27.56 0.58
CA GLN A 534 13.47 -27.28 1.46
C GLN A 534 13.76 -25.78 1.62
N HIS A 535 13.26 -24.95 0.69
CA HIS A 535 13.60 -23.54 0.57
C HIS A 535 12.37 -22.62 0.46
N LYS A 536 11.23 -23.05 1.01
CA LYS A 536 10.02 -22.19 1.03
C LYS A 536 10.25 -20.91 1.82
N PRO A 537 9.65 -19.79 1.37
CA PRO A 537 9.67 -18.56 2.15
C PRO A 537 9.08 -18.76 3.55
N GLU A 538 9.79 -18.34 4.59
CA GLU A 538 9.37 -18.52 6.00
C GLU A 538 8.03 -17.84 6.33
N ASN A 539 7.65 -16.81 5.58
CA ASN A 539 6.46 -16.00 5.81
C ASN A 539 5.23 -16.48 5.03
N TRP A 540 5.24 -17.72 4.54
CA TRP A 540 4.09 -18.28 3.83
C TRP A 540 3.27 -19.24 4.73
N PRO A 541 1.92 -19.14 4.84
CA PRO A 541 1.05 -18.18 4.13
C PRO A 541 1.24 -16.77 4.65
N LEU A 542 1.17 -15.79 3.76
CA LEU A 542 1.21 -14.39 4.12
C LEU A 542 0.21 -14.16 5.27
N LYS A 543 0.67 -13.63 6.39
CA LYS A 543 -0.22 -13.17 7.46
C LYS A 543 -1.27 -12.32 6.77
N ALA A 544 -2.56 -12.65 6.98
CA ALA A 544 -3.65 -11.87 6.39
C ALA A 544 -3.46 -10.42 6.79
N ARG A 545 -2.77 -9.66 5.97
CA ARG A 545 -2.70 -8.21 6.12
C ARG A 545 -4.11 -7.72 5.88
N THR A 546 -4.62 -6.96 6.82
CA THR A 546 -5.79 -6.13 6.56
C THR A 546 -5.61 -5.56 5.17
N ARG A 547 -6.48 -5.97 4.24
CA ARG A 547 -6.47 -5.55 2.84
C ARG A 547 -6.09 -4.07 2.77
N GLN A 548 -4.83 -3.76 2.55
CA GLN A 548 -4.49 -2.55 1.85
C GLN A 548 -4.94 -2.80 0.42
N THR A 549 -6.21 -2.54 0.18
CA THR A 549 -6.78 -2.51 -1.17
C THR A 549 -6.31 -1.25 -1.88
N GLY A 550 -5.02 -0.96 -1.80
CA GLY A 550 -4.35 0.04 -2.59
C GLY A 550 -4.05 -0.54 -3.95
N TRP A 551 -5.06 -0.59 -4.81
CA TRP A 551 -4.89 -0.91 -6.22
C TRP A 551 -4.04 0.13 -6.96
N ASP A 552 -3.89 1.30 -6.38
CA ASP A 552 -3.09 2.41 -6.87
C ASP A 552 -2.12 2.89 -5.76
N THR A 553 -1.24 2.00 -5.28
CA THR A 553 -0.10 2.49 -4.51
C THR A 553 0.74 3.34 -5.45
N PRO A 554 0.98 4.60 -5.09
CA PRO A 554 1.51 5.60 -6.04
C PRO A 554 2.93 5.34 -6.53
N TRP A 555 3.61 4.35 -5.98
CA TRP A 555 5.02 4.03 -6.26
C TRP A 555 5.21 2.59 -6.75
N ARG A 556 4.22 2.04 -7.45
CA ARG A 556 4.46 0.81 -8.21
C ARG A 556 5.47 1.10 -9.31
N PRO A 557 6.48 0.23 -9.48
CA PRO A 557 7.42 0.34 -10.57
C PRO A 557 6.70 0.50 -11.92
N ALA A 558 7.37 1.08 -12.90
CA ALA A 558 6.84 1.11 -14.26
C ALA A 558 6.82 -0.32 -14.81
N PRO A 559 5.80 -0.72 -15.60
CA PRO A 559 5.85 -2.00 -16.30
C PRO A 559 7.11 -2.13 -17.12
N PRO A 560 7.65 -3.35 -17.24
CA PRO A 560 8.88 -3.57 -17.99
C PRO A 560 8.71 -3.12 -19.44
N ARG A 561 9.73 -2.44 -19.95
CA ARG A 561 9.75 -1.94 -21.33
C ARG A 561 10.45 -2.94 -22.24
N VAL A 562 9.71 -3.51 -23.17
CA VAL A 562 10.28 -4.40 -24.19
C VAL A 562 10.79 -3.57 -25.37
N ILE A 563 12.09 -3.61 -25.62
CA ILE A 563 12.72 -2.96 -26.77
C ILE A 563 13.09 -4.03 -27.79
N TRP A 564 12.57 -3.86 -29.00
CA TRP A 564 12.91 -4.68 -30.15
C TRP A 564 13.97 -3.95 -30.97
N ARG A 565 15.13 -4.55 -31.12
CA ARG A 565 16.22 -4.06 -32.01
C ARG A 565 16.21 -4.76 -33.35
#